data_9e7fc4476db33d80c6cda151bf6f823a
#
_entry.id   9e7fc4476db33d80c6cda151bf6f823a
#
_cell.length_a   1.000
_cell.length_b   1.000
_cell.length_c   1.000
_cell.angle_alpha   90.00
_cell.angle_beta   90.00
_cell.angle_gamma   90.00
#
_symmetry.space_group_name_H-M   'P 1'
#
loop_
_entity.id
_entity.type
_entity.pdbx_description
1 polymer ?
#
loop_
_entity_poly.entity_id
_entity_poly.type
_entity_poly.pdbx_seq_one_letter_code
_entity_poly.pdbx_strand_id
1 'polypeptide(L)'
;MMEAAIEARELRYTYEDGTAALKGINLRAERGKITGILGANGAGKSTLFLNLNGVLQPSAGEILLDGAPVKRDRKGLTELRRRVGIVFQDPDDQLFSADVYRDISFGAVNLGLPEAEVRRRVEAAMERTGVSHLRDKPTHALSFGQKKRAAIAGVLVMEPEVLILDEPTAGLDPRGRDEILDQIERLHHEKKMTIILVSHSMEDIAKYVDRILVMNHGEKVFDDTPKEVFKHYRELEAIGLAAPQITYVVHTLRDHGVPIDNNITTVEEARDEILALLKKEGQAACGDGSRGQET
;
A
#
# COMPACT_ATOMS: atom_id res chain seq x y z
N MET A 1 -15.56 13.86 -9.44
CA MET A 1 -14.23 13.46 -8.92
C MET A 1 -14.44 13.02 -7.48
N MET A 2 -13.92 11.84 -7.09
CA MET A 2 -13.98 11.42 -5.68
C MET A 2 -13.15 12.38 -4.83
N GLU A 3 -13.55 12.56 -3.57
CA GLU A 3 -12.89 13.44 -2.63
C GLU A 3 -11.55 12.83 -2.19
N ALA A 4 -10.48 13.61 -2.20
CA ALA A 4 -9.18 13.14 -1.71
C ALA A 4 -9.13 13.24 -0.19
N ALA A 5 -8.67 12.19 0.49
CA ALA A 5 -8.43 12.22 1.92
C ALA A 5 -7.15 13.00 2.26
N ILE A 6 -6.10 12.81 1.44
CA ILE A 6 -4.84 13.55 1.55
C ILE A 6 -4.28 13.85 0.16
N GLU A 7 -3.74 15.05 0.00
CA GLU A 7 -3.04 15.47 -1.21
C GLU A 7 -1.67 16.08 -0.87
N ALA A 8 -0.70 15.87 -1.75
CA ALA A 8 0.53 16.65 -1.81
C ALA A 8 0.51 17.46 -3.11
N ARG A 9 0.81 18.75 -3.04
CA ARG A 9 0.89 19.63 -4.21
C ARG A 9 2.26 20.27 -4.29
N GLU A 10 2.95 20.06 -5.41
CA GLU A 10 4.29 20.56 -5.70
C GLU A 10 5.27 20.36 -4.54
N LEU A 11 5.18 19.20 -3.87
CA LEU A 11 5.90 18.92 -2.65
C LEU A 11 7.40 18.80 -2.93
N ARG A 12 8.21 19.62 -2.24
CA ARG A 12 9.67 19.62 -2.34
C ARG A 12 10.27 19.40 -0.98
N TYR A 13 11.35 18.64 -0.96
CA TYR A 13 12.12 18.43 0.27
C TYR A 13 13.60 18.28 -0.07
N THR A 14 14.43 19.04 0.65
CA THR A 14 15.88 18.97 0.56
C THR A 14 16.44 18.72 1.95
N TYR A 15 17.29 17.70 2.09
CA TYR A 15 17.98 17.40 3.33
C TYR A 15 19.06 18.46 3.63
N GLU A 16 19.56 18.49 4.87
CA GLU A 16 20.61 19.43 5.32
C GLU A 16 21.91 19.30 4.54
N ASP A 17 22.22 18.11 4.03
CA ASP A 17 23.38 17.83 3.16
C ASP A 17 23.22 18.37 1.71
N GLY A 18 22.08 19.00 1.40
CA GLY A 18 21.77 19.52 0.08
C GLY A 18 21.08 18.52 -0.86
N THR A 19 20.85 17.28 -0.43
CA THR A 19 20.18 16.25 -1.25
C THR A 19 18.72 16.60 -1.47
N ALA A 20 18.33 16.91 -2.71
CA ALA A 20 16.94 17.15 -3.11
C ALA A 20 16.20 15.80 -3.27
N ALA A 21 15.48 15.38 -2.22
CA ALA A 21 14.78 14.11 -2.17
C ALA A 21 13.37 14.15 -2.80
N LEU A 22 12.71 15.31 -2.78
CA LEU A 22 11.43 15.53 -3.48
C LEU A 22 11.55 16.81 -4.33
N LYS A 23 11.15 16.71 -5.61
CA LYS A 23 11.37 17.75 -6.59
C LYS A 23 10.06 18.29 -7.22
N GLY A 24 9.00 18.40 -6.43
CA GLY A 24 7.69 18.87 -6.89
C GLY A 24 6.71 17.71 -7.11
N ILE A 25 6.63 16.83 -6.11
CA ILE A 25 5.74 15.67 -6.15
C ILE A 25 4.29 16.12 -5.97
N ASN A 26 3.44 15.65 -6.85
CA ASN A 26 2.00 15.73 -6.73
C ASN A 26 1.46 14.31 -6.47
N LEU A 27 0.74 14.12 -5.35
CA LEU A 27 0.07 12.88 -4.98
C LEU A 27 -1.35 13.20 -4.58
N ARG A 28 -2.28 12.33 -4.96
CA ARG A 28 -3.67 12.38 -4.52
C ARG A 28 -4.11 11.00 -4.08
N ALA A 29 -4.34 10.81 -2.78
CA ALA A 29 -4.94 9.60 -2.24
C ALA A 29 -6.44 9.81 -2.05
N GLU A 30 -7.24 9.12 -2.87
CA GLU A 30 -8.69 9.21 -2.84
C GLU A 30 -9.25 8.50 -1.61
N ARG A 31 -10.30 9.08 -1.03
CA ARG A 31 -10.94 8.55 0.18
C ARG A 31 -11.48 7.14 -0.06
N GLY A 32 -11.12 6.22 0.85
CA GLY A 32 -11.54 4.83 0.77
C GLY A 32 -10.92 4.05 -0.40
N LYS A 33 -9.75 4.47 -0.89
CA LYS A 33 -8.97 3.81 -1.94
C LYS A 33 -7.58 3.43 -1.44
N ILE A 34 -6.96 2.47 -2.11
CA ILE A 34 -5.57 2.08 -1.87
C ILE A 34 -4.69 2.69 -2.96
N THR A 35 -3.74 3.55 -2.56
CA THR A 35 -2.75 4.14 -3.46
C THR A 35 -1.41 3.46 -3.23
N GLY A 36 -0.84 2.84 -4.26
CA GLY A 36 0.50 2.27 -4.22
C GLY A 36 1.57 3.33 -4.51
N ILE A 37 2.69 3.29 -3.80
CA ILE A 37 3.87 4.09 -4.12
C ILE A 37 5.00 3.14 -4.50
N LEU A 38 5.46 3.22 -5.74
CA LEU A 38 6.58 2.45 -6.28
C LEU A 38 7.79 3.33 -6.56
N GLY A 39 8.96 2.74 -6.53
CA GLY A 39 10.22 3.41 -6.87
C GLY A 39 11.41 2.62 -6.36
N ALA A 40 12.56 2.75 -7.02
CA ALA A 40 13.80 2.15 -6.56
C ALA A 40 14.22 2.72 -5.19
N ASN A 41 15.23 2.10 -4.56
CA ASN A 41 15.82 2.65 -3.35
C ASN A 41 16.41 4.04 -3.64
N GLY A 42 16.14 4.99 -2.74
CA GLY A 42 16.54 6.39 -2.96
C GLY A 42 15.60 7.20 -3.87
N ALA A 43 14.49 6.64 -4.37
CA ALA A 43 13.54 7.38 -5.19
C ALA A 43 12.77 8.49 -4.44
N GLY A 44 12.86 8.54 -3.10
CA GLY A 44 12.19 9.55 -2.27
C GLY A 44 10.90 9.09 -1.59
N LYS A 45 10.55 7.79 -1.67
CA LYS A 45 9.32 7.23 -1.09
C LYS A 45 9.19 7.52 0.40
N SER A 46 10.21 7.16 1.20
CA SER A 46 10.20 7.39 2.66
C SER A 46 10.11 8.88 2.98
N THR A 47 10.84 9.73 2.25
CA THR A 47 10.76 11.17 2.39
C THR A 47 9.34 11.69 2.10
N LEU A 48 8.67 11.14 1.09
CA LEU A 48 7.31 11.52 0.75
C LEU A 48 6.34 11.21 1.89
N PHE A 49 6.29 9.95 2.38
CA PHE A 49 5.32 9.60 3.41
C PHE A 49 5.64 10.24 4.77
N LEU A 50 6.90 10.49 5.12
CA LEU A 50 7.27 11.24 6.32
C LEU A 50 6.85 12.72 6.24
N ASN A 51 6.81 13.31 5.06
CA ASN A 51 6.20 14.62 4.84
C ASN A 51 4.67 14.54 4.99
N LEU A 52 4.01 13.53 4.38
CA LEU A 52 2.56 13.36 4.47
C LEU A 52 2.05 13.23 5.92
N ASN A 53 2.85 12.66 6.83
CA ASN A 53 2.51 12.57 8.26
C ASN A 53 3.04 13.77 9.09
N GLY A 54 3.83 14.66 8.50
CA GLY A 54 4.40 15.82 9.20
C GLY A 54 5.56 15.49 10.15
N VAL A 55 6.22 14.32 10.00
CA VAL A 55 7.51 14.04 10.64
C VAL A 55 8.58 14.91 10.00
N LEU A 56 8.61 14.99 8.67
CA LEU A 56 9.38 15.96 7.91
C LEU A 56 8.49 17.12 7.49
N GLN A 57 9.06 18.32 7.41
CA GLN A 57 8.38 19.50 6.91
C GLN A 57 8.87 19.84 5.52
N PRO A 58 8.00 19.97 4.50
CA PRO A 58 8.42 20.25 3.15
C PRO A 58 9.08 21.63 3.06
N SER A 59 10.15 21.71 2.24
CA SER A 59 10.83 22.97 1.95
C SER A 59 10.00 23.87 1.04
N ALA A 60 9.12 23.28 0.20
CA ALA A 60 8.13 24.01 -0.60
C ALA A 60 6.94 23.08 -0.95
N GLY A 61 5.87 23.66 -1.44
CA GLY A 61 4.61 22.96 -1.69
C GLY A 61 3.74 22.84 -0.44
N GLU A 62 2.65 22.13 -0.55
CA GLU A 62 1.67 22.00 0.53
C GLU A 62 1.08 20.58 0.62
N ILE A 63 0.59 20.26 1.81
CA ILE A 63 -0.19 19.05 2.09
C ILE A 63 -1.60 19.50 2.45
N LEU A 64 -2.58 18.83 1.86
CA LEU A 64 -3.98 19.10 2.14
C LEU A 64 -4.63 17.86 2.75
N LEU A 65 -5.47 18.05 3.76
CA LEU A 65 -6.41 17.08 4.28
C LEU A 65 -7.82 17.53 3.93
N ASP A 66 -8.61 16.69 3.29
CA ASP A 66 -9.95 17.04 2.81
C ASP A 66 -9.99 18.35 2.00
N GLY A 67 -8.98 18.55 1.15
CA GLY A 67 -8.85 19.75 0.34
C GLY A 67 -8.41 21.01 1.10
N ALA A 68 -8.24 20.96 2.42
CA ALA A 68 -7.78 22.09 3.24
C ALA A 68 -6.28 21.99 3.55
N PRO A 69 -5.49 23.06 3.33
CA PRO A 69 -4.07 23.06 3.66
C PRO A 69 -3.80 22.80 5.13
N VAL A 70 -2.85 21.90 5.40
CA VAL A 70 -2.42 21.58 6.78
C VAL A 70 -1.61 22.73 7.34
N LYS A 71 -2.01 23.23 8.52
CA LYS A 71 -1.24 24.24 9.25
C LYS A 71 0.03 23.64 9.81
N ARG A 72 1.15 24.36 9.68
CA ARG A 72 2.47 23.92 10.16
C ARG A 72 2.74 24.24 11.62
N ASP A 73 1.73 24.72 12.36
CA ASP A 73 1.83 24.92 13.80
C ASP A 73 1.67 23.60 14.58
N ARG A 74 1.95 23.64 15.89
CA ARG A 74 1.87 22.46 16.76
C ARG A 74 0.49 21.77 16.70
N LYS A 75 -0.59 22.56 16.61
CA LYS A 75 -1.95 22.01 16.58
C LYS A 75 -2.24 21.32 15.24
N GLY A 76 -1.86 21.96 14.12
CA GLY A 76 -2.04 21.39 12.79
C GLY A 76 -1.23 20.11 12.60
N LEU A 77 0.02 20.07 13.07
CA LEU A 77 0.84 18.85 13.01
C LEU A 77 0.30 17.74 13.93
N THR A 78 -0.24 18.05 15.11
CA THR A 78 -0.88 17.07 15.97
C THR A 78 -2.12 16.48 15.30
N GLU A 79 -2.95 17.32 14.68
CA GLU A 79 -4.13 16.87 13.93
C GLU A 79 -3.74 16.03 12.70
N LEU A 80 -2.71 16.44 11.96
CA LEU A 80 -2.19 15.65 10.84
C LEU A 80 -1.77 14.24 11.29
N ARG A 81 -0.96 14.14 12.35
CA ARG A 81 -0.48 12.85 12.88
C ARG A 81 -1.60 11.99 13.46
N ARG A 82 -2.64 12.59 13.99
CA ARG A 82 -3.83 11.87 14.45
C ARG A 82 -4.58 11.23 13.29
N ARG A 83 -4.70 11.94 12.16
CA ARG A 83 -5.48 11.50 11.00
C ARG A 83 -4.69 10.66 10.01
N VAL A 84 -3.36 10.80 9.97
CA VAL A 84 -2.47 10.08 9.07
C VAL A 84 -1.51 9.23 9.89
N GLY A 85 -1.80 7.94 10.01
CA GLY A 85 -0.95 6.97 10.69
C GLY A 85 0.12 6.39 9.77
N ILE A 86 1.30 6.07 10.31
CA ILE A 86 2.37 5.34 9.59
C ILE A 86 2.70 4.07 10.34
N VAL A 87 2.85 2.97 9.59
CA VAL A 87 3.48 1.73 10.04
C VAL A 87 4.79 1.58 9.30
N PHE A 88 5.90 1.55 10.03
CA PHE A 88 7.24 1.44 9.47
C PHE A 88 7.59 0.02 9.01
N GLN A 89 8.56 -0.08 8.11
CA GLN A 89 9.05 -1.34 7.57
C GLN A 89 9.58 -2.26 8.67
N ASP A 90 10.44 -1.75 9.57
CA ASP A 90 10.91 -2.52 10.71
C ASP A 90 10.02 -2.22 11.94
N PRO A 91 9.30 -3.21 12.50
CA PRO A 91 8.49 -2.98 13.68
C PRO A 91 9.32 -2.66 14.95
N ASP A 92 10.62 -2.97 14.98
CA ASP A 92 11.48 -2.61 16.09
C ASP A 92 11.79 -1.10 16.14
N ASP A 93 11.65 -0.40 15.02
CA ASP A 93 11.70 1.08 14.98
C ASP A 93 10.44 1.74 15.57
N GLN A 94 9.38 0.96 15.80
CA GLN A 94 8.08 1.46 16.24
C GLN A 94 7.67 0.96 17.64
N LEU A 95 8.03 -0.29 18.01
CA LEU A 95 7.68 -0.89 19.30
C LEU A 95 8.75 -0.56 20.36
N PHE A 96 8.34 0.08 21.46
CA PHE A 96 9.28 0.56 22.49
C PHE A 96 8.83 0.30 23.93
N SER A 97 7.57 -0.11 24.15
CA SER A 97 7.03 -0.32 25.49
C SER A 97 7.36 -1.72 26.03
N ALA A 98 7.18 -1.90 27.35
CA ALA A 98 7.51 -3.15 28.02
C ALA A 98 6.64 -4.33 27.56
N ASP A 99 5.36 -4.09 27.27
CA ASP A 99 4.40 -5.10 26.82
C ASP A 99 3.51 -4.56 25.69
N VAL A 100 2.83 -5.49 25.02
CA VAL A 100 1.99 -5.20 23.84
C VAL A 100 0.85 -4.24 24.19
N TYR A 101 0.18 -4.41 25.32
CA TYR A 101 -0.95 -3.56 25.68
C TYR A 101 -0.51 -2.11 25.89
N ARG A 102 0.58 -1.89 26.61
CA ARG A 102 1.13 -0.55 26.85
C ARG A 102 1.58 0.11 25.57
N ASP A 103 2.21 -0.67 24.68
CA ASP A 103 2.67 -0.16 23.40
C ASP A 103 1.49 0.32 22.53
N ILE A 104 0.49 -0.53 22.35
CA ILE A 104 -0.71 -0.18 21.58
C ILE A 104 -1.47 0.99 22.21
N SER A 105 -1.56 1.06 23.54
CA SER A 105 -2.28 2.13 24.25
C SER A 105 -1.64 3.51 24.11
N PHE A 106 -0.35 3.57 23.81
CA PHE A 106 0.44 4.81 23.84
C PHE A 106 -0.15 5.93 22.97
N GLY A 107 -0.57 5.61 21.73
CA GLY A 107 -1.15 6.60 20.83
C GLY A 107 -2.47 7.18 21.38
N ALA A 108 -3.36 6.34 21.88
CA ALA A 108 -4.66 6.76 22.43
C ALA A 108 -4.51 7.57 23.73
N VAL A 109 -3.55 7.19 24.59
CA VAL A 109 -3.22 7.95 25.80
C VAL A 109 -2.70 9.35 25.46
N ASN A 110 -1.81 9.46 24.47
CA ASN A 110 -1.27 10.75 24.04
C ASN A 110 -2.31 11.67 23.37
N LEU A 111 -3.41 11.10 22.88
CA LEU A 111 -4.56 11.89 22.41
C LEU A 111 -5.38 12.47 23.57
N GLY A 112 -5.06 12.14 24.83
CA GLY A 112 -5.78 12.60 26.02
C GLY A 112 -7.18 11.99 26.17
N LEU A 113 -7.40 10.79 25.61
CA LEU A 113 -8.70 10.12 25.71
C LEU A 113 -8.96 9.61 27.14
N PRO A 114 -10.23 9.56 27.56
CA PRO A 114 -10.61 8.93 28.84
C PRO A 114 -10.17 7.45 28.89
N GLU A 115 -9.81 6.96 30.07
CA GLU A 115 -9.30 5.58 30.24
C GLU A 115 -10.24 4.50 29.67
N ALA A 116 -11.55 4.64 29.85
CA ALA A 116 -12.53 3.71 29.29
C ALA A 116 -12.50 3.66 27.74
N GLU A 117 -12.29 4.82 27.10
CA GLU A 117 -12.18 4.92 25.64
C GLU A 117 -10.84 4.36 25.15
N VAL A 118 -9.74 4.65 25.86
CA VAL A 118 -8.44 4.03 25.58
C VAL A 118 -8.56 2.51 25.59
N ARG A 119 -9.13 1.95 26.65
CA ARG A 119 -9.33 0.50 26.78
C ARG A 119 -10.15 -0.06 25.62
N ARG A 120 -11.29 0.54 25.32
CA ARG A 120 -12.16 0.11 24.22
C ARG A 120 -11.43 0.09 22.88
N ARG A 121 -10.66 1.14 22.58
CA ARG A 121 -9.91 1.26 21.32
C ARG A 121 -8.76 0.26 21.24
N VAL A 122 -8.04 0.06 22.35
CA VAL A 122 -6.95 -0.93 22.40
C VAL A 122 -7.47 -2.34 22.17
N GLU A 123 -8.53 -2.73 22.88
CA GLU A 123 -9.15 -4.06 22.71
C GLU A 123 -9.63 -4.26 21.27
N ALA A 124 -10.29 -3.28 20.67
CA ALA A 124 -10.73 -3.35 19.27
C ALA A 124 -9.56 -3.40 18.28
N ALA A 125 -8.47 -2.67 18.53
CA ALA A 125 -7.28 -2.72 17.67
C ALA A 125 -6.58 -4.08 17.77
N MET A 126 -6.43 -4.61 18.96
CA MET A 126 -5.83 -5.93 19.21
C MET A 126 -6.63 -7.06 18.59
N GLU A 127 -7.95 -7.01 18.67
CA GLU A 127 -8.85 -7.98 18.03
C GLU A 127 -8.70 -7.96 16.50
N ARG A 128 -8.76 -6.78 15.90
CA ARG A 128 -8.61 -6.60 14.44
C ARG A 128 -7.28 -7.09 13.91
N THR A 129 -6.21 -6.97 14.68
CA THR A 129 -4.87 -7.39 14.27
C THR A 129 -4.52 -8.81 14.74
N GLY A 130 -5.45 -9.48 15.47
CA GLY A 130 -5.25 -10.84 15.94
C GLY A 130 -4.17 -10.98 17.02
N VAL A 131 -3.88 -9.91 17.79
CA VAL A 131 -2.85 -9.90 18.84
C VAL A 131 -3.41 -9.90 20.27
N SER A 132 -4.71 -10.09 20.47
CA SER A 132 -5.35 -10.07 21.79
C SER A 132 -4.73 -11.06 22.76
N HIS A 133 -4.32 -12.24 22.29
CA HIS A 133 -3.66 -13.28 23.09
C HIS A 133 -2.21 -12.93 23.48
N LEU A 134 -1.66 -11.83 22.96
CA LEU A 134 -0.31 -11.34 23.25
C LEU A 134 -0.29 -10.15 24.19
N ARG A 135 -1.45 -9.76 24.76
CA ARG A 135 -1.66 -8.54 25.55
C ARG A 135 -0.54 -8.22 26.54
N ASP A 136 -0.21 -9.19 27.38
CA ASP A 136 0.75 -9.03 28.48
C ASP A 136 2.16 -9.53 28.10
N LYS A 137 2.37 -9.90 26.84
CA LYS A 137 3.66 -10.40 26.37
C LYS A 137 4.63 -9.25 26.17
N PRO A 138 5.91 -9.40 26.61
CA PRO A 138 6.94 -8.41 26.33
C PRO A 138 7.14 -8.22 24.82
N THR A 139 7.25 -6.97 24.35
CA THR A 139 7.38 -6.64 22.93
C THR A 139 8.61 -7.29 22.29
N HIS A 140 9.73 -7.38 23.01
CA HIS A 140 10.95 -8.02 22.52
C HIS A 140 10.85 -9.56 22.39
N ALA A 141 9.85 -10.19 23.02
CA ALA A 141 9.63 -11.64 22.98
C ALA A 141 8.65 -12.06 21.83
N LEU A 142 8.20 -11.11 21.01
CA LEU A 142 7.33 -11.37 19.87
C LEU A 142 8.13 -11.90 18.68
N SER A 143 7.52 -12.77 17.86
CA SER A 143 8.03 -13.06 16.52
C SER A 143 7.89 -11.82 15.62
N PHE A 144 8.65 -11.77 14.51
CA PHE A 144 8.62 -10.63 13.61
C PHE A 144 7.21 -10.32 13.08
N GLY A 145 6.44 -11.35 12.66
CA GLY A 145 5.04 -11.18 12.25
C GLY A 145 4.12 -10.72 13.38
N GLN A 146 4.34 -11.16 14.64
CA GLN A 146 3.61 -10.66 15.80
C GLN A 146 3.93 -9.19 16.07
N LYS A 147 5.21 -8.79 15.96
CA LYS A 147 5.65 -7.40 16.07
C LYS A 147 4.98 -6.51 15.02
N LYS A 148 4.95 -6.94 13.75
CA LYS A 148 4.27 -6.23 12.65
C LYS A 148 2.79 -5.99 12.98
N ARG A 149 2.06 -7.01 13.41
CA ARG A 149 0.64 -6.88 13.79
C ARG A 149 0.44 -5.98 15.00
N ALA A 150 1.32 -6.04 16.00
CA ALA A 150 1.28 -5.13 17.15
C ALA A 150 1.54 -3.68 16.74
N ALA A 151 2.52 -3.44 15.85
CA ALA A 151 2.80 -2.11 15.32
C ALA A 151 1.61 -1.53 14.54
N ILE A 152 0.93 -2.35 13.70
CA ILE A 152 -0.30 -1.95 13.03
C ILE A 152 -1.39 -1.59 14.06
N ALA A 153 -1.58 -2.41 15.12
CA ALA A 153 -2.54 -2.13 16.19
C ALA A 153 -2.26 -0.79 16.90
N GLY A 154 -0.97 -0.49 17.17
CA GLY A 154 -0.53 0.76 17.79
C GLY A 154 -0.85 2.01 16.97
N VAL A 155 -1.00 1.87 15.64
CA VAL A 155 -1.48 2.96 14.78
C VAL A 155 -3.00 2.99 14.72
N LEU A 156 -3.65 1.83 14.57
CA LEU A 156 -5.10 1.73 14.45
C LEU A 156 -5.86 2.22 15.68
N VAL A 157 -5.25 2.15 16.87
CA VAL A 157 -5.85 2.65 18.13
C VAL A 157 -6.18 4.14 18.08
N MET A 158 -5.47 4.91 17.26
CA MET A 158 -5.73 6.34 17.04
C MET A 158 -6.91 6.59 16.11
N GLU A 159 -7.45 5.55 15.45
CA GLU A 159 -8.51 5.61 14.43
C GLU A 159 -8.16 6.60 13.30
N PRO A 160 -7.03 6.40 12.60
CA PRO A 160 -6.62 7.30 11.53
C PRO A 160 -7.57 7.19 10.32
N GLU A 161 -7.66 8.27 9.53
CA GLU A 161 -8.41 8.29 8.27
C GLU A 161 -7.57 7.79 7.09
N VAL A 162 -6.26 8.00 7.18
CA VAL A 162 -5.26 7.54 6.21
C VAL A 162 -4.23 6.68 6.92
N LEU A 163 -3.99 5.49 6.40
CA LEU A 163 -2.98 4.56 6.91
C LEU A 163 -1.88 4.40 5.86
N ILE A 164 -0.66 4.79 6.21
CA ILE A 164 0.53 4.57 5.39
C ILE A 164 1.22 3.31 5.89
N LEU A 165 1.46 2.38 5.00
CA LEU A 165 2.12 1.11 5.26
C LEU A 165 3.41 1.04 4.45
N ASP A 166 4.56 1.08 5.14
CA ASP A 166 5.86 0.97 4.52
C ASP A 166 6.32 -0.49 4.55
N GLU A 167 6.36 -1.13 3.38
CA GLU A 167 6.78 -2.54 3.20
C GLU A 167 6.16 -3.50 4.24
N PRO A 168 4.82 -3.55 4.39
CA PRO A 168 4.19 -4.27 5.50
C PRO A 168 4.44 -5.77 5.46
N THR A 169 4.75 -6.34 4.30
CA THR A 169 5.00 -7.78 4.08
C THR A 169 6.47 -8.16 4.06
N ALA A 170 7.39 -7.18 4.07
CA ALA A 170 8.83 -7.44 4.06
C ALA A 170 9.28 -8.25 5.28
N GLY A 171 10.14 -9.24 5.05
CA GLY A 171 10.71 -10.08 6.11
C GLY A 171 9.76 -11.14 6.68
N LEU A 172 8.55 -11.31 6.13
CA LEU A 172 7.60 -12.33 6.53
C LEU A 172 7.73 -13.59 5.66
N ASP A 173 7.42 -14.73 6.26
CA ASP A 173 7.18 -15.96 5.52
C ASP A 173 5.88 -15.86 4.68
N PRO A 174 5.64 -16.76 3.72
CA PRO A 174 4.46 -16.69 2.85
C PRO A 174 3.14 -16.59 3.62
N ARG A 175 3.00 -17.37 4.70
CA ARG A 175 1.78 -17.34 5.52
C ARG A 175 1.59 -16.03 6.26
N GLY A 176 2.65 -15.50 6.87
CA GLY A 176 2.61 -14.21 7.55
C GLY A 176 2.32 -13.05 6.60
N ARG A 177 2.83 -13.14 5.34
CA ARG A 177 2.51 -12.19 4.28
C ARG A 177 1.01 -12.21 3.96
N ASP A 178 0.43 -13.39 3.72
CA ASP A 178 -0.99 -13.53 3.41
C ASP A 178 -1.86 -13.00 4.56
N GLU A 179 -1.52 -13.33 5.81
CA GLU A 179 -2.22 -12.84 7.00
C GLU A 179 -2.22 -11.29 7.09
N ILE A 180 -1.12 -10.62 6.75
CA ILE A 180 -1.04 -9.15 6.74
C ILE A 180 -1.84 -8.55 5.57
N LEU A 181 -1.77 -9.14 4.38
CA LEU A 181 -2.51 -8.66 3.21
C LEU A 181 -4.03 -8.80 3.43
N ASP A 182 -4.49 -9.93 3.95
CA ASP A 182 -5.89 -10.15 4.33
C ASP A 182 -6.36 -9.14 5.39
N GLN A 183 -5.48 -8.77 6.31
CA GLN A 183 -5.76 -7.76 7.31
C GLN A 183 -5.92 -6.37 6.68
N ILE A 184 -5.03 -5.99 5.76
CA ILE A 184 -5.09 -4.73 5.02
C ILE A 184 -6.39 -4.66 4.21
N GLU A 185 -6.75 -5.74 3.52
CA GLU A 185 -7.97 -5.85 2.73
C GLU A 185 -9.22 -5.69 3.62
N ARG A 186 -9.27 -6.37 4.76
CA ARG A 186 -10.37 -6.20 5.73
C ARG A 186 -10.48 -4.77 6.25
N LEU A 187 -9.39 -4.12 6.62
CA LEU A 187 -9.39 -2.73 7.06
C LEU A 187 -9.91 -1.79 5.97
N HIS A 188 -9.52 -2.03 4.73
CA HIS A 188 -9.99 -1.26 3.58
C HIS A 188 -11.50 -1.44 3.37
N HIS A 189 -12.00 -2.68 3.29
CA HIS A 189 -13.41 -2.96 2.98
C HIS A 189 -14.37 -2.60 4.11
N GLU A 190 -14.04 -2.98 5.36
CA GLU A 190 -14.94 -2.79 6.50
C GLU A 190 -15.00 -1.33 6.98
N LYS A 191 -13.89 -0.61 6.90
CA LYS A 191 -13.77 0.76 7.41
C LYS A 191 -13.74 1.81 6.33
N LYS A 192 -13.71 1.42 5.05
CA LYS A 192 -13.43 2.31 3.91
C LYS A 192 -12.19 3.16 4.16
N MET A 193 -11.18 2.53 4.79
CA MET A 193 -9.95 3.20 5.15
C MET A 193 -9.17 3.58 3.90
N THR A 194 -8.67 4.81 3.86
CA THR A 194 -7.75 5.24 2.81
C THR A 194 -6.37 4.69 3.15
N ILE A 195 -5.74 3.99 2.22
CA ILE A 195 -4.44 3.35 2.45
C ILE A 195 -3.43 3.86 1.43
N ILE A 196 -2.22 4.17 1.89
CA ILE A 196 -1.05 4.38 1.05
C ILE A 196 -0.12 3.20 1.30
N LEU A 197 0.10 2.38 0.27
CA LEU A 197 0.91 1.17 0.35
C LEU A 197 2.22 1.37 -0.38
N VAL A 198 3.33 1.34 0.34
CA VAL A 198 4.67 1.28 -0.23
C VAL A 198 5.09 -0.19 -0.26
N SER A 199 5.40 -0.74 -1.44
CA SER A 199 5.82 -2.13 -1.57
C SER A 199 6.75 -2.34 -2.76
N HIS A 200 7.67 -3.31 -2.63
CA HIS A 200 8.48 -3.82 -3.72
C HIS A 200 7.86 -5.06 -4.39
N SER A 201 6.76 -5.60 -3.85
CA SER A 201 6.03 -6.70 -4.47
C SER A 201 5.07 -6.17 -5.53
N MET A 202 5.41 -6.38 -6.79
CA MET A 202 4.58 -5.94 -7.91
C MET A 202 3.26 -6.71 -7.98
N GLU A 203 3.25 -7.97 -7.51
CA GLU A 203 2.05 -8.80 -7.40
C GLU A 203 1.06 -8.22 -6.39
N ASP A 204 1.54 -7.79 -5.19
CA ASP A 204 0.68 -7.17 -4.19
C ASP A 204 0.11 -5.85 -4.71
N ILE A 205 0.95 -5.04 -5.34
CA ILE A 205 0.54 -3.78 -5.94
C ILE A 205 -0.50 -4.01 -7.04
N ALA A 206 -0.27 -4.97 -7.94
CA ALA A 206 -1.22 -5.28 -9.03
C ALA A 206 -2.58 -5.75 -8.50
N LYS A 207 -2.59 -6.47 -7.37
CA LYS A 207 -3.78 -7.10 -6.82
C LYS A 207 -4.60 -6.17 -5.91
N TYR A 208 -3.94 -5.36 -5.09
CA TYR A 208 -4.60 -4.67 -3.99
C TYR A 208 -4.77 -3.16 -4.18
N VAL A 209 -4.06 -2.52 -5.13
CA VAL A 209 -4.13 -1.06 -5.24
C VAL A 209 -5.06 -0.59 -6.36
N ASP A 210 -5.70 0.55 -6.15
CA ASP A 210 -6.56 1.21 -7.15
C ASP A 210 -5.76 2.13 -8.08
N ARG A 211 -4.66 2.73 -7.57
CA ARG A 211 -3.83 3.71 -8.26
C ARG A 211 -2.38 3.57 -7.83
N ILE A 212 -1.45 3.77 -8.76
CA ILE A 212 -0.01 3.70 -8.52
C ILE A 212 0.63 5.05 -8.82
N LEU A 213 1.41 5.56 -7.87
CA LEU A 213 2.40 6.61 -8.08
C LEU A 213 3.77 5.98 -8.22
N VAL A 214 4.40 6.11 -9.37
CA VAL A 214 5.79 5.68 -9.60
C VAL A 214 6.72 6.87 -9.44
N MET A 215 7.72 6.72 -8.57
CA MET A 215 8.72 7.73 -8.28
C MET A 215 10.11 7.29 -8.75
N ASN A 216 10.88 8.23 -9.30
CA ASN A 216 12.29 8.03 -9.62
C ASN A 216 13.06 9.32 -9.33
N HIS A 217 14.15 9.24 -8.56
CA HIS A 217 15.03 10.36 -8.21
C HIS A 217 14.30 11.63 -7.71
N GLY A 218 13.24 11.42 -6.89
CA GLY A 218 12.45 12.50 -6.31
C GLY A 218 11.41 13.13 -7.23
N GLU A 219 11.17 12.55 -8.39
CA GLU A 219 10.20 12.99 -9.40
C GLU A 219 9.13 11.92 -9.62
N LYS A 220 7.96 12.36 -10.07
CA LYS A 220 6.86 11.48 -10.48
C LYS A 220 7.08 11.03 -11.93
N VAL A 221 7.10 9.71 -12.16
CA VAL A 221 7.23 9.11 -13.51
C VAL A 221 5.87 8.71 -14.05
N PHE A 222 5.11 7.93 -13.27
CA PHE A 222 3.74 7.51 -13.61
C PHE A 222 2.78 7.78 -12.46
N ASP A 223 1.51 7.95 -12.78
CA ASP A 223 0.44 8.16 -11.80
C ASP A 223 -0.89 7.72 -12.44
N ASP A 224 -1.19 6.43 -12.36
CA ASP A 224 -2.35 5.84 -13.02
C ASP A 224 -2.79 4.52 -12.33
N THR A 225 -3.77 3.83 -12.91
CA THR A 225 -4.18 2.49 -12.48
C THR A 225 -3.06 1.46 -12.68
N PRO A 226 -3.05 0.35 -11.92
CA PRO A 226 -2.05 -0.71 -12.11
C PRO A 226 -1.96 -1.20 -13.56
N LYS A 227 -3.10 -1.39 -14.21
CA LYS A 227 -3.17 -1.85 -15.60
C LYS A 227 -2.47 -0.89 -16.56
N GLU A 228 -2.68 0.41 -16.42
CA GLU A 228 -2.01 1.41 -17.25
C GLU A 228 -0.52 1.50 -16.96
N VAL A 229 -0.12 1.50 -15.69
CA VAL A 229 1.29 1.59 -15.29
C VAL A 229 2.09 0.37 -15.78
N PHE A 230 1.56 -0.86 -15.63
CA PHE A 230 2.29 -2.07 -16.02
C PHE A 230 2.34 -2.34 -17.52
N LYS A 231 1.56 -1.63 -18.35
CA LYS A 231 1.79 -1.59 -19.81
C LYS A 231 3.17 -1.04 -20.17
N HIS A 232 3.70 -0.16 -19.32
CA HIS A 232 5.01 0.47 -19.47
C HIS A 232 6.15 -0.34 -18.80
N TYR A 233 6.03 -1.69 -18.76
CA TYR A 233 6.97 -2.54 -18.03
C TYR A 233 8.44 -2.32 -18.44
N ARG A 234 8.72 -2.05 -19.73
CA ARG A 234 10.09 -1.76 -20.20
C ARG A 234 10.63 -0.44 -19.68
N GLU A 235 9.78 0.57 -19.53
CA GLU A 235 10.15 1.86 -18.94
C GLU A 235 10.35 1.72 -17.42
N LEU A 236 9.55 0.86 -16.76
CA LEU A 236 9.75 0.51 -15.36
C LEU A 236 11.09 -0.21 -15.16
N GLU A 237 11.45 -1.16 -16.02
CA GLU A 237 12.76 -1.85 -15.99
C GLU A 237 13.92 -0.87 -16.16
N ALA A 238 13.80 0.11 -17.03
CA ALA A 238 14.82 1.14 -17.25
C ALA A 238 15.12 1.99 -16.00
N ILE A 239 14.18 2.07 -15.06
CA ILE A 239 14.35 2.77 -13.77
C ILE A 239 14.54 1.80 -12.59
N GLY A 240 14.82 0.51 -12.87
CA GLY A 240 15.12 -0.51 -11.86
C GLY A 240 13.91 -1.08 -11.14
N LEU A 241 12.72 -0.99 -11.74
CA LEU A 241 11.49 -1.62 -11.25
C LEU A 241 11.11 -2.80 -12.15
N ALA A 242 10.47 -3.83 -11.57
CA ALA A 242 9.87 -4.90 -12.34
C ALA A 242 8.38 -4.63 -12.62
N ALA A 243 7.75 -5.45 -13.46
CA ALA A 243 6.31 -5.64 -13.51
C ALA A 243 5.94 -6.98 -12.85
N PRO A 244 4.65 -7.25 -12.59
CA PRO A 244 4.21 -8.60 -12.17
C PRO A 244 4.69 -9.66 -13.15
N GLN A 245 5.11 -10.83 -12.65
CA GLN A 245 5.63 -11.91 -13.49
C GLN A 245 4.66 -12.31 -14.60
N ILE A 246 3.37 -12.28 -14.29
CA ILE A 246 2.33 -12.61 -15.25
C ILE A 246 2.28 -11.65 -16.45
N THR A 247 2.66 -10.38 -16.26
CA THR A 247 2.73 -9.40 -17.35
C THR A 247 3.72 -9.86 -18.44
N TYR A 248 4.89 -10.36 -18.04
CA TYR A 248 5.89 -10.90 -18.98
C TYR A 248 5.39 -12.13 -19.73
N VAL A 249 4.70 -13.04 -19.02
CA VAL A 249 4.12 -14.24 -19.62
C VAL A 249 3.07 -13.86 -20.69
N VAL A 250 2.17 -12.94 -20.35
CA VAL A 250 1.11 -12.47 -21.25
C VAL A 250 1.70 -11.81 -22.50
N HIS A 251 2.69 -10.94 -22.34
CA HIS A 251 3.39 -10.33 -23.48
C HIS A 251 4.08 -11.37 -24.36
N THR A 252 4.76 -12.37 -23.74
CA THR A 252 5.41 -13.45 -24.49
C THR A 252 4.40 -14.28 -25.29
N LEU A 253 3.26 -14.66 -24.70
CA LEU A 253 2.19 -15.38 -25.39
C LEU A 253 1.66 -14.60 -26.59
N ARG A 254 1.45 -13.31 -26.41
CA ARG A 254 0.98 -12.43 -27.47
C ARG A 254 1.98 -12.28 -28.61
N ASP A 255 3.28 -12.15 -28.31
CA ASP A 255 4.35 -12.09 -29.30
C ASP A 255 4.44 -13.39 -30.13
N HIS A 256 3.96 -14.51 -29.57
CA HIS A 256 3.82 -15.81 -30.28
C HIS A 256 2.45 -15.99 -30.96
N GLY A 257 1.64 -14.93 -31.02
CA GLY A 257 0.37 -14.94 -31.79
C GLY A 257 -0.86 -15.41 -31.00
N VAL A 258 -0.75 -15.66 -29.69
CA VAL A 258 -1.91 -15.98 -28.84
C VAL A 258 -2.76 -14.70 -28.65
N PRO A 259 -4.08 -14.73 -28.96
CA PRO A 259 -4.96 -13.56 -28.85
C PRO A 259 -5.39 -13.30 -27.40
N ILE A 260 -4.42 -13.02 -26.53
CA ILE A 260 -4.62 -12.73 -25.10
C ILE A 260 -4.61 -11.21 -24.85
N ASP A 261 -5.43 -10.73 -23.88
CA ASP A 261 -5.45 -9.33 -23.49
C ASP A 261 -4.13 -8.94 -22.79
N ASN A 262 -3.51 -7.85 -23.24
CA ASN A 262 -2.27 -7.32 -22.64
C ASN A 262 -2.48 -6.51 -21.36
N ASN A 263 -3.73 -6.28 -20.95
CA ASN A 263 -4.08 -5.56 -19.73
C ASN A 263 -4.13 -6.45 -18.48
N ILE A 264 -3.71 -7.70 -18.62
CA ILE A 264 -3.67 -8.67 -17.53
C ILE A 264 -2.48 -8.38 -16.63
N THR A 265 -2.74 -8.23 -15.32
CA THR A 265 -1.73 -7.91 -14.33
C THR A 265 -1.73 -8.87 -13.15
N THR A 266 -2.71 -9.78 -13.07
CA THR A 266 -2.81 -10.81 -12.02
C THR A 266 -2.84 -12.22 -12.59
N VAL A 267 -2.40 -13.20 -11.80
CA VAL A 267 -2.40 -14.62 -12.19
C VAL A 267 -3.82 -15.13 -12.41
N GLU A 268 -4.77 -14.66 -11.60
CA GLU A 268 -6.19 -15.01 -11.69
C GLU A 268 -6.80 -14.56 -13.01
N GLU A 269 -6.55 -13.29 -13.42
CA GLU A 269 -7.00 -12.78 -14.73
C GLU A 269 -6.42 -13.60 -15.88
N ALA A 270 -5.11 -13.90 -15.83
CA ALA A 270 -4.45 -14.67 -16.88
C ALA A 270 -5.00 -16.11 -16.98
N ARG A 271 -5.19 -16.76 -15.84
CA ARG A 271 -5.80 -18.10 -15.79
C ARG A 271 -7.16 -18.12 -16.48
N ASP A 272 -8.02 -17.16 -16.11
CA ASP A 272 -9.39 -17.13 -16.61
C ASP A 272 -9.43 -16.86 -18.12
N GLU A 273 -8.58 -15.95 -18.61
CA GLU A 273 -8.45 -15.65 -20.03
C GLU A 273 -7.89 -16.86 -20.83
N ILE A 274 -6.82 -17.48 -20.34
CA ILE A 274 -6.22 -18.65 -20.99
C ILE A 274 -7.23 -19.81 -21.05
N LEU A 275 -7.96 -20.09 -19.96
CA LEU A 275 -9.00 -21.12 -19.95
C LEU A 275 -10.14 -20.80 -20.91
N ALA A 276 -10.49 -19.53 -21.08
CA ALA A 276 -11.50 -19.10 -22.06
C ALA A 276 -11.04 -19.33 -23.50
N LEU A 277 -9.77 -19.03 -23.81
CA LEU A 277 -9.16 -19.30 -25.13
C LEU A 277 -9.13 -20.79 -25.45
N LEU A 278 -8.67 -21.63 -24.52
CA LEU A 278 -8.61 -23.09 -24.71
C LEU A 278 -10.00 -23.70 -24.96
N LYS A 279 -11.04 -23.23 -24.26
CA LYS A 279 -12.43 -23.68 -24.49
C LYS A 279 -12.94 -23.32 -25.88
N LYS A 280 -12.61 -22.13 -26.40
CA LYS A 280 -13.00 -21.69 -27.75
C LYS A 280 -12.33 -22.54 -28.82
N GLU A 281 -11.05 -22.85 -28.67
CA GLU A 281 -10.33 -23.73 -29.62
C GLU A 281 -10.86 -25.16 -29.61
N GLY A 282 -11.13 -25.70 -28.41
CA GLY A 282 -11.73 -27.03 -28.27
C GLY A 282 -13.12 -27.16 -28.91
N GLN A 283 -13.93 -26.11 -28.88
CA GLN A 283 -15.25 -26.07 -29.54
C GLN A 283 -15.12 -25.92 -31.05
N ALA A 284 -14.13 -25.16 -31.54
CA ALA A 284 -13.86 -25.03 -32.97
C ALA A 284 -13.38 -26.35 -33.61
N ALA A 285 -12.51 -27.07 -32.88
CA ALA A 285 -12.02 -28.37 -33.32
C ALA A 285 -13.12 -29.47 -33.33
N CYS A 286 -14.12 -29.42 -32.45
CA CYS A 286 -15.27 -30.34 -32.47
C CYS A 286 -16.33 -29.99 -33.53
N GLY A 287 -16.41 -28.73 -33.95
CA GLY A 287 -17.40 -28.26 -34.93
C GLY A 287 -17.08 -28.60 -36.40
N ASP A 288 -15.80 -28.81 -36.74
CA ASP A 288 -15.34 -29.08 -38.10
C ASP A 288 -15.36 -30.59 -38.47
N GLY A 289 -15.54 -31.45 -37.47
CA GLY A 289 -15.63 -32.93 -37.68
C GLY A 289 -16.98 -33.47 -38.16
N SER A 290 -18.04 -32.62 -38.31
CA SER A 290 -19.39 -33.06 -38.65
C SER A 290 -19.85 -32.76 -40.07
N ARG A 291 -18.97 -32.28 -40.97
CA ARG A 291 -19.28 -31.97 -42.41
C ARG A 291 -18.59 -32.91 -43.41
N GLY A 292 -18.43 -34.14 -43.09
CA GLY A 292 -17.72 -35.05 -43.99
C GLY A 292 -18.25 -36.48 -44.05
N GLN A 293 -19.59 -36.67 -44.13
CA GLN A 293 -20.18 -37.97 -44.56
C GLN A 293 -21.63 -37.74 -44.98
N GLU A 294 -21.82 -37.20 -46.19
CA GLU A 294 -23.03 -37.44 -47.00
C GLU A 294 -22.64 -37.28 -48.48
N THR A 295 -22.23 -38.38 -49.09
CA THR A 295 -22.45 -38.66 -50.56
C THR A 295 -22.36 -40.14 -50.78
#